data_902992c50dd2d2e46981e649e529a866
#
_entry.id   902992c50dd2d2e46981e649e529a866
#
_cell.length_a   1.000
_cell.length_b   1.000
_cell.length_c   1.000
_cell.angle_alpha   90.00
_cell.angle_beta   90.00
_cell.angle_gamma   90.00
#
_symmetry.space_group_name_H-M   'P 1'
#
loop_
_entity.id
_entity.type
_entity.pdbx_description
1 polymer ?
#
loop_
_entity_poly.entity_id
_entity_poly.type
_entity_poly.pdbx_seq_one_letter_code
_entity_poly.pdbx_strand_id
1 'polypeptide(L)'
;MRRSTHWLLAVAITAATMALGPASAQEKRQDDIRELKLRDWEPRSMLVTKVTEVLKPAFPVIDVHNHLGGGKRILTPQRVKRYLEEMDAAGVRTAVNLDGGWGQKLKETLAALDEAHPGRFLTYALIDFSGIDEPGWSDREAARLRESFEAGAKGLKFHKTLGLGVRYKDGRFLPVDDPKLDPIWEVCARYKRPVEIHTADPGAFFTPLDRYSERWHELNEHPEWLFHGKDFPKRSELHAQRIRVIAHHPNTTFICAHMANDGEDLAEVGRCLDAYPNMYVDIDARISELGRQPYTARRFFLKYQDRIMFGTDTAPNQAAYRMYYRFLETDDEYFDPAGGHHRQGFWMIYGVFLPKDVLEKLYYKNAERLLVGLKRPGA
;
A
#
# COMPACT_ATOMS: atom_id res chain seq x y z
N MET A 1 27.01 -17.85 -94.80
CA MET A 1 25.89 -18.10 -95.74
C MET A 1 24.56 -18.09 -95.04
N ARG A 2 23.59 -17.38 -95.62
CA ARG A 2 22.13 -17.30 -95.29
C ARG A 2 21.81 -16.42 -94.04
N ARG A 3 21.49 -15.15 -94.25
CA ARG A 3 20.25 -14.44 -94.64
C ARG A 3 19.12 -14.65 -93.66
N SER A 4 18.88 -13.65 -92.82
CA SER A 4 17.84 -12.61 -92.87
C SER A 4 16.41 -13.13 -92.80
N THR A 5 15.64 -12.66 -91.81
CA THR A 5 14.42 -11.88 -92.15
C THR A 5 13.87 -11.21 -90.88
N HIS A 6 13.70 -9.90 -91.01
CA HIS A 6 12.98 -9.04 -90.00
C HIS A 6 11.49 -9.23 -90.17
N TRP A 7 10.80 -9.33 -89.07
CA TRP A 7 9.37 -9.02 -89.00
C TRP A 7 9.14 -7.95 -87.90
N LEU A 8 8.78 -6.75 -88.40
CA LEU A 8 8.27 -5.65 -87.56
C LEU A 8 6.81 -5.95 -87.22
N LEU A 9 6.50 -6.08 -85.99
CA LEU A 9 5.14 -6.02 -85.48
C LEU A 9 4.95 -4.66 -84.81
N ALA A 10 4.12 -3.83 -85.42
CA ALA A 10 3.65 -2.58 -84.86
C ALA A 10 2.62 -2.88 -83.79
N VAL A 11 2.91 -2.61 -82.52
CA VAL A 11 1.93 -2.63 -81.43
C VAL A 11 1.43 -1.20 -81.27
N ALA A 12 0.16 -1.01 -81.57
CA ALA A 12 -0.55 0.24 -81.27
C ALA A 12 -0.74 0.39 -79.74
N ILE A 13 -0.08 1.41 -79.19
CA ILE A 13 -0.29 1.79 -77.77
C ILE A 13 -1.50 2.70 -77.74
N THR A 14 -2.65 2.17 -77.28
CA THR A 14 -3.79 2.96 -76.85
C THR A 14 -3.51 3.56 -75.47
N ALA A 15 -3.23 4.84 -75.46
CA ALA A 15 -3.10 5.60 -74.20
C ALA A 15 -4.47 5.75 -73.55
N ALA A 16 -4.73 4.91 -72.56
CA ALA A 16 -5.82 5.11 -71.63
C ALA A 16 -5.39 6.16 -70.59
N THR A 17 -5.81 7.39 -70.75
CA THR A 17 -5.71 8.45 -69.74
C THR A 17 -6.65 8.09 -68.59
N MET A 18 -6.10 7.39 -67.58
CA MET A 18 -6.75 7.35 -66.29
C MET A 18 -6.61 8.72 -65.62
N ALA A 19 -7.70 9.41 -65.50
CA ALA A 19 -7.81 10.58 -64.63
C ALA A 19 -7.60 10.15 -63.21
N LEU A 20 -6.42 10.37 -62.67
CA LEU A 20 -6.16 10.34 -61.23
C LEU A 20 -6.94 11.51 -60.63
N GLY A 21 -8.11 11.21 -60.06
CA GLY A 21 -8.80 12.09 -59.14
C GLY A 21 -7.86 12.42 -57.97
N PRO A 22 -7.93 13.63 -57.41
CA PRO A 22 -7.09 13.97 -56.28
C PRO A 22 -7.41 12.96 -55.13
N ALA A 23 -6.45 12.11 -54.83
CA ALA A 23 -6.46 11.36 -53.59
C ALA A 23 -6.50 12.44 -52.49
N SER A 24 -7.65 12.64 -51.89
CA SER A 24 -7.76 13.38 -50.65
C SER A 24 -6.97 12.60 -49.62
N ALA A 25 -5.68 12.92 -49.55
CA ALA A 25 -4.89 12.67 -48.38
C ALA A 25 -5.58 13.47 -47.26
N GLN A 26 -6.52 12.82 -46.57
CA GLN A 26 -6.94 13.24 -45.27
C GLN A 26 -5.71 13.04 -44.40
N GLU A 27 -4.78 14.03 -44.44
CA GLU A 27 -3.81 14.21 -43.37
C GLU A 27 -4.65 14.20 -42.11
N LYS A 28 -4.54 13.09 -41.32
CA LYS A 28 -4.98 13.09 -39.95
C LYS A 28 -4.35 14.35 -39.35
N ARG A 29 -5.15 15.38 -39.07
CA ARG A 29 -4.72 16.51 -38.25
C ARG A 29 -4.10 15.85 -37.04
N GLN A 30 -2.81 15.95 -36.91
CA GLN A 30 -2.11 15.62 -35.70
C GLN A 30 -2.75 16.54 -34.67
N ASP A 31 -3.51 15.95 -33.73
CA ASP A 31 -4.18 16.73 -32.68
C ASP A 31 -3.13 17.68 -32.10
N ASP A 32 -3.47 18.95 -31.95
CA ASP A 32 -2.53 19.92 -31.41
C ASP A 32 -2.07 19.44 -30.04
N ILE A 33 -0.78 19.13 -29.91
CA ILE A 33 -0.20 18.60 -28.67
C ILE A 33 -0.48 19.50 -27.45
N ARG A 34 -0.78 20.79 -27.68
CA ARG A 34 -1.16 21.74 -26.63
C ARG A 34 -2.55 21.48 -26.06
N GLU A 35 -3.39 20.71 -26.78
CA GLU A 35 -4.72 20.30 -26.35
C GLU A 35 -4.72 18.90 -25.71
N LEU A 36 -3.53 18.32 -25.50
CA LEU A 36 -3.40 17.02 -24.81
C LEU A 36 -4.01 17.11 -23.40
N LYS A 37 -4.97 16.24 -23.15
CA LYS A 37 -5.60 16.18 -21.83
C LYS A 37 -4.64 15.55 -20.83
N LEU A 38 -4.66 16.02 -19.60
CA LEU A 38 -3.82 15.49 -18.52
C LEU A 38 -3.98 13.97 -18.34
N ARG A 39 -5.21 13.45 -18.51
CA ARG A 39 -5.48 11.99 -18.44
C ARG A 39 -4.80 11.16 -19.53
N ASP A 40 -4.44 11.78 -20.64
CA ASP A 40 -3.84 11.12 -21.81
C ASP A 40 -2.32 11.37 -21.87
N TRP A 41 -1.76 12.07 -20.88
CA TRP A 41 -0.36 12.39 -20.78
C TRP A 41 0.43 11.24 -20.12
N GLU A 42 1.25 10.55 -20.90
CA GLU A 42 2.08 9.43 -20.46
C GLU A 42 3.56 9.71 -20.75
N PRO A 43 4.24 10.47 -19.87
CA PRO A 43 5.64 10.80 -20.10
C PRO A 43 6.53 9.55 -19.99
N ARG A 44 7.49 9.42 -20.92
CA ARG A 44 8.48 8.35 -20.91
C ARG A 44 9.86 8.93 -20.73
N SER A 45 10.59 8.39 -19.76
CA SER A 45 11.98 8.79 -19.55
C SER A 45 12.86 8.36 -20.71
N MET A 46 13.80 9.23 -21.11
CA MET A 46 14.88 8.92 -22.03
C MET A 46 16.19 8.57 -21.31
N LEU A 47 16.18 8.55 -19.97
CA LEU A 47 17.35 8.16 -19.20
C LEU A 47 17.65 6.67 -19.37
N VAL A 48 18.92 6.35 -19.57
CA VAL A 48 19.43 4.98 -19.53
C VAL A 48 20.07 4.77 -18.17
N THR A 49 19.35 4.13 -17.26
CA THR A 49 19.79 3.91 -15.89
C THR A 49 20.02 2.41 -15.64
N LYS A 50 20.73 2.10 -14.58
CA LYS A 50 20.91 0.73 -14.08
C LYS A 50 19.55 0.11 -13.73
N VAL A 51 19.36 -1.14 -14.10
CA VAL A 51 18.21 -1.95 -13.72
C VAL A 51 18.69 -3.21 -13.01
N THR A 52 18.44 -3.30 -11.71
CA THR A 52 18.79 -4.46 -10.91
C THR A 52 17.54 -5.29 -10.64
N GLU A 53 17.53 -6.53 -11.11
CA GLU A 53 16.47 -7.48 -10.77
C GLU A 53 16.76 -8.12 -9.42
N VAL A 54 15.93 -7.82 -8.41
CA VAL A 54 15.96 -8.48 -7.11
C VAL A 54 14.84 -9.50 -7.06
N LEU A 55 15.14 -10.73 -7.51
CA LEU A 55 14.15 -11.82 -7.61
C LEU A 55 13.74 -12.37 -6.23
N LYS A 56 14.64 -12.33 -5.26
CA LYS A 56 14.44 -12.77 -3.87
C LYS A 56 15.08 -11.76 -2.93
N PRO A 57 14.49 -11.53 -1.76
CA PRO A 57 15.03 -10.62 -0.76
C PRO A 57 16.30 -11.20 -0.11
N ALA A 58 17.14 -10.32 0.45
CA ALA A 58 18.34 -10.72 1.17
C ALA A 58 18.07 -11.59 2.41
N PHE A 59 16.88 -11.51 2.99
CA PHE A 59 16.40 -12.25 4.15
C PHE A 59 14.94 -12.67 3.98
N PRO A 60 14.44 -13.69 4.72
CA PRO A 60 13.01 -13.99 4.75
C PRO A 60 12.20 -12.78 5.20
N VAL A 61 11.05 -12.56 4.56
CA VAL A 61 10.22 -11.38 4.80
C VAL A 61 8.99 -11.74 5.63
N ILE A 62 8.64 -10.88 6.58
CA ILE A 62 7.32 -10.79 7.21
C ILE A 62 6.69 -9.52 6.69
N ASP A 63 5.62 -9.66 5.93
CA ASP A 63 4.82 -8.54 5.45
C ASP A 63 3.71 -8.26 6.48
N VAL A 64 3.84 -7.13 7.20
CA VAL A 64 2.93 -6.81 8.31
C VAL A 64 1.61 -6.18 7.86
N HIS A 65 1.46 -5.86 6.56
CA HIS A 65 0.31 -5.13 6.08
C HIS A 65 -0.24 -5.70 4.77
N ASN A 66 -1.22 -6.60 4.89
CA ASN A 66 -1.88 -7.23 3.73
C ASN A 66 -3.39 -7.21 3.87
N HIS A 67 -4.07 -7.13 2.71
CA HIS A 67 -5.50 -7.23 2.57
C HIS A 67 -5.88 -8.53 1.84
N LEU A 68 -6.00 -9.63 2.60
CA LEU A 68 -6.33 -10.96 2.06
C LEU A 68 -7.84 -11.19 1.95
N GLY A 69 -8.62 -10.34 2.63
CA GLY A 69 -10.04 -10.55 2.88
C GLY A 69 -10.31 -11.47 4.07
N GLY A 70 -11.58 -11.71 4.36
CA GLY A 70 -11.98 -12.54 5.49
C GLY A 70 -13.27 -13.33 5.25
N GLY A 71 -13.39 -14.46 5.96
CA GLY A 71 -14.49 -15.40 5.87
C GLY A 71 -14.39 -16.36 4.67
N LYS A 72 -15.06 -17.50 4.77
CA LYS A 72 -14.97 -18.63 3.81
C LYS A 72 -15.39 -18.29 2.38
N ARG A 73 -16.22 -17.27 2.18
CA ARG A 73 -16.63 -16.86 0.82
C ARG A 73 -15.50 -16.18 0.05
N ILE A 74 -14.61 -15.50 0.75
CA ILE A 74 -13.46 -14.80 0.15
C ILE A 74 -12.24 -15.70 0.14
N LEU A 75 -11.95 -16.36 1.26
CA LEU A 75 -10.78 -17.20 1.43
C LEU A 75 -11.06 -18.64 0.99
N THR A 76 -11.31 -18.81 -0.31
CA THR A 76 -11.44 -20.16 -0.89
C THR A 76 -10.09 -20.88 -0.92
N PRO A 77 -10.05 -22.23 -0.89
CA PRO A 77 -8.79 -22.98 -0.96
C PRO A 77 -7.90 -22.57 -2.16
N GLN A 78 -8.50 -22.28 -3.32
CA GLN A 78 -7.77 -21.85 -4.51
C GLN A 78 -7.13 -20.48 -4.33
N ARG A 79 -7.82 -19.55 -3.66
CA ARG A 79 -7.28 -18.21 -3.38
C ARG A 79 -6.13 -18.28 -2.38
N VAL A 80 -6.29 -19.04 -1.30
CA VAL A 80 -5.24 -19.23 -0.29
C VAL A 80 -4.01 -19.91 -0.91
N LYS A 81 -4.21 -20.93 -1.74
CA LYS A 81 -3.11 -21.59 -2.48
C LYS A 81 -2.35 -20.57 -3.34
N ARG A 82 -3.05 -19.70 -4.08
CA ARG A 82 -2.39 -18.64 -4.89
C ARG A 82 -1.58 -17.70 -4.01
N TYR A 83 -2.09 -17.27 -2.86
CA TYR A 83 -1.34 -16.42 -1.94
C TYR A 83 -0.04 -17.09 -1.48
N LEU A 84 -0.08 -18.37 -1.14
CA LEU A 84 1.11 -19.12 -0.76
C LEU A 84 2.11 -19.24 -1.91
N GLU A 85 1.65 -19.49 -3.13
CA GLU A 85 2.50 -19.54 -4.33
C GLU A 85 3.21 -18.20 -4.59
N GLU A 86 2.48 -17.07 -4.49
CA GLU A 86 3.05 -15.73 -4.64
C GLU A 86 4.07 -15.43 -3.52
N MET A 87 3.75 -15.76 -2.27
CA MET A 87 4.65 -15.61 -1.13
C MET A 87 5.93 -16.42 -1.31
N ASP A 88 5.82 -17.70 -1.70
CA ASP A 88 6.97 -18.59 -1.92
C ASP A 88 7.84 -18.10 -3.09
N ALA A 89 7.20 -17.67 -4.17
CA ALA A 89 7.90 -17.09 -5.32
C ALA A 89 8.64 -15.80 -4.96
N ALA A 90 8.13 -15.01 -4.03
CA ALA A 90 8.74 -13.76 -3.57
C ALA A 90 9.68 -13.91 -2.36
N GLY A 91 9.73 -15.07 -1.68
CA GLY A 91 10.52 -15.24 -0.46
C GLY A 91 9.87 -14.66 0.80
N VAL A 92 8.54 -14.46 0.77
CA VAL A 92 7.76 -14.01 1.92
C VAL A 92 7.41 -15.20 2.82
N ARG A 93 7.88 -15.15 4.05
CA ARG A 93 7.66 -16.18 5.04
C ARG A 93 6.26 -16.10 5.66
N THR A 94 5.85 -14.90 6.05
CA THR A 94 4.61 -14.65 6.76
C THR A 94 3.94 -13.40 6.22
N ALA A 95 2.62 -13.44 6.04
CA ALA A 95 1.79 -12.27 5.73
C ALA A 95 0.80 -12.02 6.88
N VAL A 96 0.68 -10.77 7.34
CA VAL A 96 -0.32 -10.37 8.32
C VAL A 96 -1.58 -9.94 7.57
N ASN A 97 -2.68 -10.65 7.82
CA ASN A 97 -3.99 -10.31 7.26
C ASN A 97 -4.72 -9.32 8.13
N LEU A 98 -5.02 -8.14 7.61
CA LEU A 98 -5.70 -7.06 8.33
C LEU A 98 -7.23 -7.05 8.15
N ASP A 99 -7.80 -8.07 7.48
CA ASP A 99 -9.23 -8.15 7.15
C ASP A 99 -9.98 -9.23 7.95
N GLY A 100 -9.45 -9.66 9.09
CA GLY A 100 -10.01 -10.80 9.85
C GLY A 100 -11.48 -10.65 10.24
N GLY A 101 -11.91 -9.41 10.52
CA GLY A 101 -13.26 -9.14 11.00
C GLY A 101 -13.43 -9.48 12.48
N TRP A 102 -14.63 -9.90 12.86
CA TRP A 102 -15.00 -10.31 14.21
C TRP A 102 -15.98 -11.49 14.20
N GLY A 103 -16.22 -12.10 15.34
CA GLY A 103 -17.23 -13.17 15.51
C GLY A 103 -17.02 -14.34 14.55
N GLN A 104 -18.08 -14.75 13.86
CA GLN A 104 -18.03 -15.90 12.94
C GLN A 104 -17.10 -15.67 11.75
N LYS A 105 -17.05 -14.45 11.19
CA LYS A 105 -16.14 -14.12 10.09
C LYS A 105 -14.68 -14.30 10.51
N LEU A 106 -14.32 -13.86 11.72
CA LEU A 106 -12.96 -14.03 12.25
C LEU A 106 -12.60 -15.51 12.42
N LYS A 107 -13.50 -16.31 13.00
CA LYS A 107 -13.28 -17.77 13.18
C LYS A 107 -13.05 -18.46 11.84
N GLU A 108 -13.85 -18.15 10.83
CA GLU A 108 -13.68 -18.69 9.47
C GLU A 108 -12.36 -18.25 8.83
N THR A 109 -11.93 -17.00 9.09
CA THR A 109 -10.65 -16.47 8.59
C THR A 109 -9.47 -17.18 9.24
N LEU A 110 -9.48 -17.30 10.58
CA LEU A 110 -8.44 -18.02 11.34
C LEU A 110 -8.30 -19.47 10.89
N ALA A 111 -9.43 -20.16 10.71
CA ALA A 111 -9.43 -21.55 10.23
C ALA A 111 -8.83 -21.67 8.83
N ALA A 112 -9.14 -20.73 7.92
CA ALA A 112 -8.66 -20.79 6.53
C ALA A 112 -7.19 -20.39 6.38
N LEU A 113 -6.66 -19.54 7.23
CA LEU A 113 -5.31 -18.99 7.13
C LEU A 113 -4.39 -19.51 8.23
N ASP A 114 -4.61 -19.06 9.49
CA ASP A 114 -3.69 -19.27 10.61
C ASP A 114 -3.59 -20.74 11.03
N GLU A 115 -4.73 -21.44 11.13
CA GLU A 115 -4.80 -22.84 11.56
C GLU A 115 -4.40 -23.80 10.44
N ALA A 116 -4.88 -23.55 9.21
CA ALA A 116 -4.56 -24.40 8.06
C ALA A 116 -3.11 -24.25 7.61
N HIS A 117 -2.48 -23.09 7.84
CA HIS A 117 -1.12 -22.77 7.40
C HIS A 117 -0.28 -22.11 8.49
N PRO A 118 0.06 -22.83 9.57
CA PRO A 118 0.74 -22.27 10.75
C PRO A 118 2.04 -21.56 10.38
N GLY A 119 2.17 -20.30 10.85
CA GLY A 119 3.35 -19.47 10.62
C GLY A 119 3.38 -18.77 9.24
N ARG A 120 2.46 -19.09 8.32
CA ARG A 120 2.37 -18.42 7.03
C ARG A 120 1.47 -17.19 7.08
N PHE A 121 0.46 -17.22 7.93
CA PHE A 121 -0.46 -16.09 8.11
C PHE A 121 -0.62 -15.77 9.59
N LEU A 122 -0.87 -14.48 9.87
CA LEU A 122 -1.29 -13.96 11.16
C LEU A 122 -2.48 -13.03 10.94
N THR A 123 -3.63 -13.32 11.54
CA THR A 123 -4.84 -12.55 11.29
C THR A 123 -5.11 -11.58 12.44
N TYR A 124 -5.41 -10.32 12.09
CA TYR A 124 -5.86 -9.27 13.00
C TYR A 124 -7.38 -9.19 13.02
N ALA A 125 -7.92 -8.90 14.21
CA ALA A 125 -9.33 -8.60 14.40
C ALA A 125 -9.67 -7.17 13.94
N LEU A 126 -10.97 -6.92 13.75
CA LEU A 126 -11.54 -5.59 13.52
C LEU A 126 -12.56 -5.27 14.61
N ILE A 127 -12.95 -3.98 14.72
CA ILE A 127 -14.02 -3.48 15.58
C ILE A 127 -15.30 -3.29 14.78
N ASP A 128 -16.44 -3.61 15.41
CA ASP A 128 -17.76 -3.30 14.89
C ASP A 128 -18.26 -1.96 15.47
N PHE A 129 -18.28 -0.94 14.63
CA PHE A 129 -18.76 0.38 15.02
C PHE A 129 -20.29 0.52 15.01
N SER A 130 -21.03 -0.50 14.60
CA SER A 130 -22.49 -0.47 14.69
C SER A 130 -22.92 -0.30 16.14
N GLY A 131 -23.88 0.61 16.37
CA GLY A 131 -24.35 0.92 17.72
C GLY A 131 -23.38 1.72 18.59
N ILE A 132 -22.41 2.45 18.01
CA ILE A 132 -21.45 3.30 18.74
C ILE A 132 -22.12 4.31 19.69
N ASP A 133 -23.34 4.74 19.39
CA ASP A 133 -24.14 5.64 20.22
C ASP A 133 -24.85 4.94 21.41
N GLU A 134 -24.92 3.62 21.40
CA GLU A 134 -25.65 2.88 22.40
C GLU A 134 -24.89 2.80 23.72
N PRO A 135 -25.59 2.88 24.86
CA PRO A 135 -24.98 2.65 26.16
C PRO A 135 -24.26 1.30 26.21
N GLY A 136 -23.06 1.27 26.81
CA GLY A 136 -22.29 0.05 26.99
C GLY A 136 -21.63 -0.49 25.71
N TRP A 137 -21.63 0.24 24.60
CA TRP A 137 -20.95 -0.16 23.36
C TRP A 137 -19.46 -0.46 23.61
N SER A 138 -18.76 0.43 24.32
CA SER A 138 -17.33 0.25 24.64
C SER A 138 -17.04 -1.07 25.34
N ASP A 139 -17.85 -1.42 26.35
CA ASP A 139 -17.67 -2.66 27.12
C ASP A 139 -17.96 -3.90 26.27
N ARG A 140 -19.03 -3.84 25.44
CA ARG A 140 -19.35 -4.93 24.51
C ARG A 140 -18.24 -5.16 23.48
N GLU A 141 -17.69 -4.09 22.90
CA GLU A 141 -16.59 -4.22 21.92
C GLU A 141 -15.29 -4.67 22.57
N ALA A 142 -14.97 -4.18 23.76
CA ALA A 142 -13.84 -4.67 24.54
C ALA A 142 -13.99 -6.16 24.89
N ALA A 143 -15.21 -6.63 25.23
CA ALA A 143 -15.49 -8.05 25.46
C ALA A 143 -15.31 -8.87 24.16
N ARG A 144 -15.88 -8.40 23.04
CA ARG A 144 -15.73 -9.04 21.72
C ARG A 144 -14.28 -9.12 21.27
N LEU A 145 -13.48 -8.08 21.54
CA LEU A 145 -12.06 -8.11 21.23
C LEU A 145 -11.29 -9.13 22.07
N ARG A 146 -11.62 -9.26 23.38
CA ARG A 146 -11.07 -10.36 24.21
C ARG A 146 -11.35 -11.72 23.61
N GLU A 147 -12.61 -11.99 23.27
CA GLU A 147 -13.02 -13.24 22.61
C GLU A 147 -12.24 -13.45 21.28
N SER A 148 -12.01 -12.39 20.52
CA SER A 148 -11.24 -12.45 19.27
C SER A 148 -9.78 -12.85 19.50
N PHE A 149 -9.14 -12.33 20.55
CA PHE A 149 -7.78 -12.70 20.92
C PHE A 149 -7.70 -14.12 21.47
N GLU A 150 -8.68 -14.54 22.26
CA GLU A 150 -8.80 -15.92 22.77
C GLU A 150 -9.05 -16.91 21.63
N ALA A 151 -9.79 -16.53 20.60
CA ALA A 151 -9.99 -17.32 19.39
C ALA A 151 -8.74 -17.41 18.50
N GLY A 152 -7.70 -16.59 18.73
CA GLY A 152 -6.43 -16.70 18.02
C GLY A 152 -5.96 -15.46 17.25
N ALA A 153 -6.74 -14.38 17.19
CA ALA A 153 -6.32 -13.14 16.53
C ALA A 153 -5.00 -12.60 17.14
N LYS A 154 -4.12 -12.07 16.26
CA LYS A 154 -2.76 -11.70 16.64
C LYS A 154 -2.57 -10.21 16.88
N GLY A 155 -3.54 -9.40 16.52
CA GLY A 155 -3.56 -7.95 16.68
C GLY A 155 -4.94 -7.38 16.36
N LEU A 156 -5.02 -6.07 16.37
CA LEU A 156 -6.22 -5.30 16.03
C LEU A 156 -5.90 -4.33 14.91
N LYS A 157 -6.76 -4.24 13.87
CA LYS A 157 -6.65 -3.23 12.81
C LYS A 157 -7.73 -2.19 12.95
N PHE A 158 -7.32 -0.93 12.83
CA PHE A 158 -8.19 0.20 12.53
C PHE A 158 -7.91 0.73 11.13
N HIS A 159 -8.94 0.81 10.32
CA HIS A 159 -8.89 1.45 9.01
C HIS A 159 -9.08 2.96 9.14
N LYS A 160 -8.70 3.73 8.11
CA LYS A 160 -8.87 5.20 8.04
C LYS A 160 -10.32 5.66 8.23
N THR A 161 -11.29 4.76 8.14
CA THR A 161 -12.68 5.04 8.46
C THR A 161 -12.88 5.52 9.90
N LEU A 162 -12.00 5.14 10.83
CA LEU A 162 -11.91 5.81 12.12
C LEU A 162 -11.33 7.21 11.91
N GLY A 163 -12.13 8.21 12.17
CA GLY A 163 -11.83 9.62 11.91
C GLY A 163 -12.35 10.15 10.57
N LEU A 164 -12.49 9.32 9.52
CA LEU A 164 -12.88 9.76 8.17
C LEU A 164 -14.17 9.12 7.63
N GLY A 165 -14.76 8.16 8.32
CA GLY A 165 -15.93 7.43 7.82
C GLY A 165 -16.96 7.14 8.91
N VAL A 166 -16.52 6.63 10.06
CA VAL A 166 -17.42 6.30 11.16
C VAL A 166 -18.03 7.58 11.74
N ARG A 167 -19.35 7.58 11.90
CA ARG A 167 -20.09 8.73 12.42
C ARG A 167 -21.02 8.33 13.56
N TYR A 168 -21.22 9.26 14.47
CA TYR A 168 -22.32 9.23 15.42
C TYR A 168 -23.66 9.48 14.72
N LYS A 169 -24.78 9.17 15.40
CA LYS A 169 -26.14 9.43 14.88
C LYS A 169 -26.41 10.90 14.58
N ASP A 170 -25.71 11.82 15.26
CA ASP A 170 -25.78 13.27 15.02
C ASP A 170 -24.99 13.76 13.79
N GLY A 171 -24.31 12.83 13.08
CA GLY A 171 -23.54 13.11 11.87
C GLY A 171 -22.08 13.48 12.12
N ARG A 172 -21.65 13.74 13.36
CA ARG A 172 -20.24 14.02 13.66
C ARG A 172 -19.37 12.79 13.42
N PHE A 173 -18.18 12.96 12.90
CA PHE A 173 -17.19 11.88 12.84
C PHE A 173 -16.81 11.41 14.25
N LEU A 174 -16.60 10.10 14.38
CA LEU A 174 -15.97 9.51 15.56
C LEU A 174 -14.49 9.91 15.57
N PRO A 175 -14.02 10.68 16.58
CA PRO A 175 -12.61 11.02 16.67
C PRO A 175 -11.75 9.78 16.92
N VAL A 176 -10.49 9.82 16.48
CA VAL A 176 -9.54 8.73 16.73
C VAL A 176 -9.28 8.54 18.23
N ASP A 177 -9.28 9.64 18.97
CA ASP A 177 -9.06 9.70 20.41
C ASP A 177 -10.35 9.78 21.24
N ASP A 178 -11.46 9.28 20.70
CA ASP A 178 -12.70 9.25 21.47
C ASP A 178 -12.55 8.32 22.68
N PRO A 179 -12.91 8.76 23.90
CA PRO A 179 -12.78 7.97 25.14
C PRO A 179 -13.55 6.63 25.11
N LYS A 180 -14.54 6.48 24.24
CA LYS A 180 -15.22 5.18 24.04
C LYS A 180 -14.29 4.10 23.53
N LEU A 181 -13.15 4.45 22.94
CA LEU A 181 -12.15 3.51 22.44
C LEU A 181 -11.12 3.08 23.50
N ASP A 182 -11.03 3.79 24.64
CA ASP A 182 -10.05 3.49 25.70
C ASP A 182 -10.07 2.04 26.18
N PRO A 183 -11.25 1.43 26.47
CA PRO A 183 -11.29 0.03 26.88
C PRO A 183 -10.75 -0.95 25.83
N ILE A 184 -10.81 -0.57 24.55
CA ILE A 184 -10.29 -1.37 23.42
C ILE A 184 -8.75 -1.34 23.43
N TRP A 185 -8.16 -0.15 23.61
CA TRP A 185 -6.71 0.01 23.71
C TRP A 185 -6.15 -0.76 24.92
N GLU A 186 -6.85 -0.72 26.06
CA GLU A 186 -6.48 -1.44 27.28
C GLU A 186 -6.52 -2.97 27.09
N VAL A 187 -7.49 -3.50 26.35
CA VAL A 187 -7.53 -4.93 26.00
C VAL A 187 -6.30 -5.31 25.18
N CYS A 188 -5.91 -4.50 24.19
CA CYS A 188 -4.70 -4.73 23.39
C CYS A 188 -3.45 -4.77 24.29
N ALA A 189 -3.29 -3.81 25.21
CA ALA A 189 -2.20 -3.78 26.18
C ALA A 189 -2.15 -5.05 27.05
N ARG A 190 -3.29 -5.45 27.63
CA ARG A 190 -3.42 -6.63 28.51
C ARG A 190 -3.02 -7.92 27.80
N TYR A 191 -3.46 -8.09 26.55
CA TYR A 191 -3.15 -9.28 25.75
C TYR A 191 -1.80 -9.18 25.02
N LYS A 192 -1.10 -8.05 25.14
CA LYS A 192 0.16 -7.75 24.41
C LYS A 192 -0.01 -7.95 22.90
N ARG A 193 -1.13 -7.49 22.37
CA ARG A 193 -1.44 -7.53 20.95
C ARG A 193 -1.25 -6.13 20.34
N PRO A 194 -0.49 -5.99 19.25
CA PRO A 194 -0.31 -4.70 18.63
C PRO A 194 -1.59 -4.21 17.95
N VAL A 195 -1.69 -2.91 17.84
CA VAL A 195 -2.72 -2.21 17.08
C VAL A 195 -2.08 -1.68 15.80
N GLU A 196 -2.55 -2.16 14.67
CA GLU A 196 -2.26 -1.56 13.36
C GLU A 196 -3.26 -0.46 13.11
N ILE A 197 -2.81 0.80 13.12
CA ILE A 197 -3.69 1.96 13.02
C ILE A 197 -3.41 2.78 11.76
N HIS A 198 -4.41 2.84 10.86
CA HIS A 198 -4.41 3.70 9.69
C HIS A 198 -5.17 4.98 10.00
N THR A 199 -4.48 6.10 10.12
CA THR A 199 -5.06 7.42 10.41
C THR A 199 -4.68 8.40 9.32
N ALA A 200 -5.66 9.08 8.74
CA ALA A 200 -5.50 10.01 7.60
C ALA A 200 -5.00 9.34 6.32
N ASP A 201 -4.51 10.13 5.39
CA ASP A 201 -3.92 9.78 4.09
C ASP A 201 -2.86 10.83 3.70
N PRO A 202 -2.16 10.69 2.57
CA PRO A 202 -1.20 11.69 2.08
C PRO A 202 -1.76 13.10 2.04
N GLY A 203 -0.90 14.09 2.21
CA GLY A 203 -1.30 15.52 2.27
C GLY A 203 -2.15 15.99 1.10
N ALA A 204 -1.85 15.50 -0.11
CA ALA A 204 -2.60 15.84 -1.32
C ALA A 204 -4.08 15.43 -1.28
N PHE A 205 -4.47 14.45 -0.45
CA PHE A 205 -5.87 14.01 -0.31
C PHE A 205 -6.71 15.01 0.50
N PHE A 206 -6.07 15.96 1.17
CA PHE A 206 -6.71 17.00 2.00
C PHE A 206 -6.60 18.41 1.42
N THR A 207 -6.12 18.53 0.18
CA THR A 207 -6.00 19.79 -0.56
C THR A 207 -6.96 19.80 -1.75
N PRO A 208 -7.25 20.97 -2.35
CA PRO A 208 -8.06 21.01 -3.57
C PRO A 208 -7.47 20.13 -4.67
N LEU A 209 -8.34 19.39 -5.37
CA LEU A 209 -7.93 18.66 -6.56
C LEU A 209 -7.91 19.63 -7.75
N ASP A 210 -6.77 20.22 -8.01
CA ASP A 210 -6.57 21.21 -9.05
C ASP A 210 -5.27 20.94 -9.85
N ARG A 211 -4.85 21.90 -10.67
CA ARG A 211 -3.63 21.81 -11.50
C ARG A 211 -2.31 21.67 -10.73
N TYR A 212 -2.33 21.87 -9.42
CA TYR A 212 -1.17 21.75 -8.54
C TYR A 212 -1.15 20.43 -7.76
N SER A 213 -2.21 19.62 -7.85
CA SER A 213 -2.27 18.33 -7.16
C SER A 213 -1.30 17.35 -7.76
N GLU A 214 -0.27 16.95 -7.02
CA GLU A 214 0.70 15.94 -7.47
C GLU A 214 0.09 14.55 -7.62
N ARG A 215 -1.02 14.27 -6.92
CA ARG A 215 -1.74 13.00 -6.96
C ARG A 215 -3.02 13.07 -7.80
N TRP A 216 -3.04 13.94 -8.80
CA TRP A 216 -4.21 14.13 -9.64
C TRP A 216 -4.69 12.83 -10.29
N HIS A 217 -3.78 11.96 -10.76
CA HIS A 217 -4.12 10.68 -11.39
C HIS A 217 -4.88 9.76 -10.44
N GLU A 218 -4.31 9.52 -9.28
CA GLU A 218 -4.89 8.67 -8.25
C GLU A 218 -6.26 9.19 -7.80
N LEU A 219 -6.36 10.47 -7.50
CA LEU A 219 -7.62 11.09 -7.05
C LEU A 219 -8.66 11.26 -8.16
N ASN A 220 -8.24 11.29 -9.44
CA ASN A 220 -9.18 11.25 -10.56
C ASN A 220 -9.79 9.85 -10.75
N GLU A 221 -9.05 8.79 -10.45
CA GLU A 221 -9.54 7.41 -10.46
C GLU A 221 -10.32 7.06 -9.19
N HIS A 222 -9.94 7.67 -8.06
CA HIS A 222 -10.51 7.45 -6.73
C HIS A 222 -11.02 8.74 -6.08
N PRO A 223 -12.04 9.39 -6.64
CA PRO A 223 -12.57 10.65 -6.11
C PRO A 223 -13.11 10.53 -4.67
N GLU A 224 -13.49 9.33 -4.24
CA GLU A 224 -13.90 9.03 -2.86
C GLU A 224 -12.77 9.14 -1.83
N TRP A 225 -11.52 9.24 -2.27
CA TRP A 225 -10.35 9.43 -1.39
C TRP A 225 -10.00 10.91 -1.19
N LEU A 226 -10.74 11.83 -1.81
CA LEU A 226 -10.54 13.26 -1.61
C LEU A 226 -11.27 13.72 -0.33
N PHE A 227 -10.51 14.02 0.71
CA PHE A 227 -11.00 14.47 2.01
C PHE A 227 -10.88 15.98 2.19
N HIS A 228 -10.91 16.74 1.10
CA HIS A 228 -10.86 18.19 1.11
C HIS A 228 -12.25 18.80 1.33
N GLY A 229 -12.32 19.81 2.16
CA GLY A 229 -13.54 20.60 2.39
C GLY A 229 -14.01 20.63 3.84
N LYS A 230 -15.07 21.40 4.09
CA LYS A 230 -15.61 21.63 5.43
C LYS A 230 -16.25 20.41 6.10
N ASP A 231 -16.56 19.39 5.30
CA ASP A 231 -17.26 18.19 5.77
C ASP A 231 -16.29 17.13 6.31
N PHE A 232 -14.97 17.36 6.21
CA PHE A 232 -13.94 16.46 6.71
C PHE A 232 -13.05 17.12 7.78
N PRO A 233 -12.53 16.35 8.74
CA PRO A 233 -11.53 16.82 9.67
C PRO A 233 -10.25 17.25 8.93
N LYS A 234 -9.52 18.20 9.49
CA LYS A 234 -8.19 18.54 8.97
C LYS A 234 -7.22 17.38 9.20
N ARG A 235 -6.33 17.11 8.25
CA ARG A 235 -5.28 16.10 8.39
C ARG A 235 -4.47 16.26 9.67
N SER A 236 -4.08 17.50 10.00
CA SER A 236 -3.32 17.81 11.22
C SER A 236 -4.08 17.44 12.51
N GLU A 237 -5.41 17.59 12.52
CA GLU A 237 -6.23 17.18 13.67
C GLU A 237 -6.28 15.66 13.81
N LEU A 238 -6.43 14.92 12.70
CA LEU A 238 -6.39 13.46 12.72
C LEU A 238 -5.05 12.92 13.26
N HIS A 239 -3.93 13.53 12.83
CA HIS A 239 -2.61 13.18 13.37
C HIS A 239 -2.49 13.50 14.85
N ALA A 240 -2.99 14.68 15.29
CA ALA A 240 -2.99 15.05 16.69
C ALA A 240 -3.83 14.08 17.55
N GLN A 241 -5.01 13.67 17.07
CA GLN A 241 -5.85 12.66 17.72
C GLN A 241 -5.10 11.33 17.89
N ARG A 242 -4.47 10.80 16.83
CA ARG A 242 -3.65 9.58 16.91
C ARG A 242 -2.54 9.71 17.95
N ILE A 243 -1.84 10.84 17.98
CA ILE A 243 -0.75 11.06 18.93
C ILE A 243 -1.27 11.13 20.36
N ARG A 244 -2.44 11.73 20.61
CA ARG A 244 -3.08 11.73 21.95
C ARG A 244 -3.39 10.30 22.40
N VAL A 245 -3.91 9.43 21.51
CA VAL A 245 -4.13 8.00 21.82
C VAL A 245 -2.82 7.30 22.20
N ILE A 246 -1.77 7.46 21.39
CA ILE A 246 -0.47 6.81 21.62
C ILE A 246 0.13 7.26 22.96
N ALA A 247 0.06 8.55 23.26
CA ALA A 247 0.54 9.13 24.51
C ALA A 247 -0.25 8.66 25.74
N HIS A 248 -1.59 8.53 25.59
CA HIS A 248 -2.49 8.14 26.69
C HIS A 248 -2.41 6.66 27.02
N HIS A 249 -2.02 5.82 26.05
CA HIS A 249 -1.94 4.35 26.19
C HIS A 249 -0.51 3.81 26.01
N PRO A 250 0.44 4.16 26.93
CA PRO A 250 1.86 3.81 26.76
C PRO A 250 2.15 2.32 26.82
N ASN A 251 1.22 1.51 27.36
CA ASN A 251 1.34 0.05 27.43
C ASN A 251 0.79 -0.67 26.18
N THR A 252 0.14 0.06 25.26
CA THR A 252 -0.36 -0.46 23.99
C THR A 252 0.68 -0.20 22.91
N THR A 253 1.04 -1.23 22.16
CA THR A 253 1.93 -1.08 20.99
C THR A 253 1.13 -0.67 19.77
N PHE A 254 1.49 0.45 19.15
CA PHE A 254 0.86 0.96 17.94
C PHE A 254 1.82 0.84 16.75
N ILE A 255 1.35 0.23 15.67
CA ILE A 255 1.98 0.24 14.35
C ILE A 255 1.18 1.24 13.51
N CYS A 256 1.79 2.37 13.19
CA CYS A 256 1.15 3.43 12.44
C CYS A 256 1.38 3.17 10.95
N ALA A 257 0.33 2.69 10.28
CA ALA A 257 0.34 2.33 8.87
C ALA A 257 0.87 3.46 7.96
N HIS A 258 1.47 3.06 6.84
CA HIS A 258 1.87 3.98 5.77
C HIS A 258 2.86 5.06 6.22
N MET A 259 3.91 4.69 6.95
CA MET A 259 4.85 5.66 7.52
C MET A 259 4.12 6.72 8.37
N ALA A 260 3.13 6.26 9.18
CA ALA A 260 2.22 7.11 9.96
C ALA A 260 1.39 8.09 9.09
N ASN A 261 1.21 7.78 7.80
CA ASN A 261 0.61 8.66 6.80
C ASN A 261 1.25 10.06 6.74
N ASP A 262 2.56 10.13 6.98
CA ASP A 262 3.35 11.35 6.93
C ASP A 262 4.72 11.11 6.24
N GLY A 263 4.74 10.22 5.24
CA GLY A 263 5.92 9.91 4.45
C GLY A 263 6.51 11.12 3.72
N GLU A 264 5.73 12.19 3.56
CA GLU A 264 6.17 13.48 3.02
C GLU A 264 7.01 14.28 4.03
N ASP A 265 6.80 14.09 5.35
CA ASP A 265 7.55 14.75 6.44
C ASP A 265 8.16 13.74 7.42
N LEU A 266 9.28 13.15 7.02
CA LEU A 266 9.99 12.18 7.85
C LEU A 266 10.59 12.81 9.12
N ALA A 267 10.73 14.13 9.18
CA ALA A 267 11.18 14.82 10.40
C ALA A 267 10.08 14.78 11.47
N GLU A 268 8.81 14.99 11.08
CA GLU A 268 7.66 14.84 11.98
C GLU A 268 7.50 13.40 12.48
N VAL A 269 7.55 12.40 11.56
CA VAL A 269 7.51 10.99 11.96
C VAL A 269 8.63 10.66 12.94
N GLY A 270 9.84 11.16 12.69
CA GLY A 270 10.97 10.96 13.58
C GLY A 270 10.78 11.58 14.97
N ARG A 271 10.22 12.79 15.06
CA ARG A 271 9.87 13.41 16.35
C ARG A 271 8.87 12.57 17.14
N CYS A 272 7.87 12.02 16.47
CA CYS A 272 6.90 11.13 17.11
C CYS A 272 7.56 9.83 17.60
N LEU A 273 8.43 9.20 16.79
CA LEU A 273 9.15 7.99 17.19
C LEU A 273 10.11 8.25 18.38
N ASP A 274 10.76 9.41 18.43
CA ASP A 274 11.64 9.79 19.55
C ASP A 274 10.82 10.03 20.83
N ALA A 275 9.60 10.58 20.73
CA ALA A 275 8.76 10.89 21.88
C ALA A 275 7.98 9.67 22.43
N TYR A 276 7.59 8.72 21.57
CA TYR A 276 6.67 7.64 21.94
C TYR A 276 7.30 6.26 21.72
N PRO A 277 7.82 5.60 22.75
CA PRO A 277 8.48 4.31 22.64
C PRO A 277 7.56 3.17 22.21
N ASN A 278 6.26 3.31 22.38
CA ASN A 278 5.22 2.36 21.98
C ASN A 278 4.71 2.55 20.53
N MET A 279 5.25 3.53 19.80
CA MET A 279 4.93 3.79 18.40
C MET A 279 5.93 3.10 17.46
N TYR A 280 5.43 2.43 16.44
CA TYR A 280 6.16 1.84 15.31
C TYR A 280 5.51 2.29 14.01
N VAL A 281 6.17 2.08 12.88
CA VAL A 281 5.65 2.36 11.54
C VAL A 281 5.95 1.21 10.59
N ASP A 282 5.20 1.09 9.53
CA ASP A 282 5.51 0.28 8.36
C ASP A 282 5.70 1.15 7.11
N ILE A 283 6.19 0.55 6.03
CA ILE A 283 6.53 1.26 4.79
C ILE A 283 5.52 1.04 3.67
N ASP A 284 4.45 0.35 3.95
CA ASP A 284 3.46 -0.07 2.98
C ASP A 284 2.87 1.11 2.21
N ALA A 285 2.67 0.94 0.92
CA ALA A 285 2.19 1.96 -0.02
C ALA A 285 2.93 3.31 0.01
N ARG A 286 4.17 3.38 0.58
CA ARG A 286 4.93 4.65 0.72
C ARG A 286 6.32 4.64 0.08
N ILE A 287 6.63 3.65 -0.75
CA ILE A 287 7.89 3.68 -1.51
C ILE A 287 7.95 4.87 -2.47
N SER A 288 6.81 5.41 -2.87
CA SER A 288 6.72 6.61 -3.73
C SER A 288 7.23 7.87 -3.01
N GLU A 289 6.80 8.12 -1.78
CA GLU A 289 7.28 9.26 -0.98
C GLU A 289 8.74 9.06 -0.56
N LEU A 290 9.06 7.87 -0.06
CA LEU A 290 10.39 7.53 0.43
C LEU A 290 11.44 7.55 -0.70
N GLY A 291 11.09 7.02 -1.87
CA GLY A 291 11.98 6.95 -3.02
C GLY A 291 12.19 8.28 -3.76
N ARG A 292 11.28 9.27 -3.59
CA ARG A 292 11.48 10.64 -4.08
C ARG A 292 12.44 11.47 -3.20
N GLN A 293 12.72 10.98 -1.98
CA GLN A 293 13.65 11.60 -1.03
C GLN A 293 14.70 10.58 -0.51
N PRO A 294 15.44 9.88 -1.40
CA PRO A 294 16.21 8.69 -1.04
C PRO A 294 17.29 8.95 0.02
N TYR A 295 17.92 10.11 0.01
CA TYR A 295 18.93 10.46 1.01
C TYR A 295 18.33 10.68 2.40
N THR A 296 17.17 11.33 2.48
CA THR A 296 16.44 11.54 3.73
C THR A 296 15.86 10.23 4.24
N ALA A 297 15.23 9.45 3.37
CA ALA A 297 14.70 8.14 3.68
C ALA A 297 15.81 7.20 4.20
N ARG A 298 16.96 7.12 3.53
CA ARG A 298 18.08 6.30 3.99
C ARG A 298 18.55 6.69 5.40
N ARG A 299 18.74 7.99 5.68
CA ARG A 299 19.11 8.46 7.04
C ARG A 299 18.06 8.11 8.07
N PHE A 300 16.78 8.22 7.71
CA PHE A 300 15.65 7.86 8.55
C PHE A 300 15.66 6.36 8.87
N PHE A 301 15.81 5.48 7.88
CA PHE A 301 15.91 4.03 8.07
C PHE A 301 17.08 3.66 8.99
N LEU A 302 18.24 4.26 8.79
CA LEU A 302 19.43 4.01 9.64
C LEU A 302 19.19 4.43 11.08
N LYS A 303 18.54 5.58 11.33
CA LYS A 303 18.27 6.08 12.69
C LYS A 303 17.20 5.26 13.40
N TYR A 304 16.10 4.93 12.70
CA TYR A 304 14.92 4.30 13.30
C TYR A 304 14.78 2.82 12.93
N GLN A 305 15.88 2.15 12.59
CA GLN A 305 15.93 0.77 12.09
C GLN A 305 15.24 -0.26 12.97
N ASP A 306 15.07 0.02 14.27
CA ASP A 306 14.40 -0.87 15.24
C ASP A 306 12.89 -0.58 15.39
N ARG A 307 12.37 0.37 14.63
CA ARG A 307 11.01 0.89 14.77
C ARG A 307 10.19 0.81 13.47
N ILE A 308 10.78 0.34 12.38
CA ILE A 308 10.19 0.28 11.05
C ILE A 308 9.99 -1.17 10.65
N MET A 309 8.85 -1.51 10.06
CA MET A 309 8.53 -2.85 9.56
C MET A 309 8.24 -2.83 8.06
N PHE A 310 8.42 -3.98 7.42
CA PHE A 310 8.09 -4.19 6.03
C PHE A 310 6.58 -4.44 5.88
N GLY A 311 5.94 -3.74 4.96
CA GLY A 311 4.55 -3.91 4.56
C GLY A 311 4.35 -3.53 3.11
N THR A 312 3.28 -4.02 2.45
CA THR A 312 2.98 -3.72 1.05
C THR A 312 1.61 -3.10 0.80
N ASP A 313 0.63 -3.29 1.67
CA ASP A 313 -0.78 -2.87 1.52
C ASP A 313 -1.49 -3.55 0.33
N THR A 314 -1.06 -4.75 -0.02
CA THR A 314 -1.67 -5.52 -1.09
C THR A 314 -1.95 -6.96 -0.65
N ALA A 315 -2.72 -7.73 -1.43
CA ALA A 315 -2.64 -9.18 -1.35
C ALA A 315 -1.28 -9.64 -1.92
N PRO A 316 -0.74 -10.80 -1.48
CA PRO A 316 0.54 -11.29 -1.97
C PRO A 316 0.66 -11.26 -3.49
N ASN A 317 1.67 -10.56 -3.97
CA ASN A 317 1.95 -10.35 -5.40
C ASN A 317 3.46 -10.25 -5.61
N GLN A 318 4.02 -11.16 -6.38
CA GLN A 318 5.46 -11.25 -6.61
C GLN A 318 6.06 -9.98 -7.22
N ALA A 319 5.36 -9.33 -8.16
CA ALA A 319 5.86 -8.13 -8.81
C ALA A 319 5.93 -6.96 -7.82
N ALA A 320 4.91 -6.81 -6.97
CA ALA A 320 4.91 -5.81 -5.90
C ALA A 320 6.09 -6.04 -4.94
N TYR A 321 6.27 -7.26 -4.45
CA TYR A 321 7.38 -7.56 -3.54
C TYR A 321 8.76 -7.25 -4.16
N ARG A 322 8.99 -7.63 -5.41
CA ARG A 322 10.25 -7.35 -6.13
C ARG A 322 10.51 -5.84 -6.29
N MET A 323 9.45 -5.04 -6.46
CA MET A 323 9.56 -3.58 -6.49
C MET A 323 10.06 -3.03 -5.16
N TYR A 324 9.51 -3.51 -4.03
CA TYR A 324 9.97 -3.14 -2.69
C TYR A 324 11.41 -3.58 -2.43
N TYR A 325 11.80 -4.79 -2.88
CA TYR A 325 13.18 -5.26 -2.73
C TYR A 325 14.16 -4.42 -3.55
N ARG A 326 13.80 -4.09 -4.80
CA ARG A 326 14.58 -3.17 -5.61
C ARG A 326 14.76 -1.81 -4.93
N PHE A 327 13.70 -1.25 -4.39
CA PHE A 327 13.74 0.00 -3.64
C PHE A 327 14.65 -0.07 -2.41
N LEU A 328 14.59 -1.15 -1.63
CA LEU A 328 15.31 -1.26 -0.36
C LEU A 328 16.77 -1.70 -0.53
N GLU A 329 17.05 -2.59 -1.47
CA GLU A 329 18.34 -3.29 -1.58
C GLU A 329 19.29 -2.71 -2.63
N THR A 330 18.79 -1.86 -3.55
CA THR A 330 19.59 -1.35 -4.67
C THR A 330 19.85 0.14 -4.58
N ASP A 331 20.86 0.58 -5.33
CA ASP A 331 21.17 1.98 -5.62
C ASP A 331 20.64 2.40 -7.01
N ASP A 332 19.66 1.68 -7.54
CA ASP A 332 19.05 1.99 -8.82
C ASP A 332 18.38 3.36 -8.80
N GLU A 333 18.49 4.07 -9.93
CA GLU A 333 18.01 5.44 -10.05
C GLU A 333 16.83 5.53 -11.01
N TYR A 334 15.91 6.43 -10.72
CA TYR A 334 14.87 6.92 -11.62
C TYR A 334 14.01 5.80 -12.25
N PHE A 335 13.40 4.97 -11.44
CA PHE A 335 12.52 3.91 -11.91
C PHE A 335 11.06 4.10 -11.45
N ASP A 336 10.12 3.56 -12.24
CA ASP A 336 8.68 3.68 -11.99
C ASP A 336 8.25 2.81 -10.82
N PRO A 337 7.63 3.36 -9.77
CA PRO A 337 7.13 2.60 -8.62
C PRO A 337 5.81 1.87 -8.91
N ALA A 338 5.14 2.10 -10.03
CA ALA A 338 3.80 1.58 -10.32
C ALA A 338 3.71 0.05 -10.36
N GLY A 339 4.85 -0.66 -10.48
CA GLY A 339 4.90 -2.12 -10.34
C GLY A 339 4.63 -2.63 -8.92
N GLY A 340 4.75 -1.78 -7.89
CA GLY A 340 4.54 -2.13 -6.49
C GLY A 340 3.14 -1.78 -5.96
N HIS A 341 2.45 -0.89 -6.62
CA HIS A 341 1.11 -0.42 -6.26
C HIS A 341 0.43 0.20 -7.49
N HIS A 342 -0.81 0.70 -7.39
CA HIS A 342 -1.42 1.50 -8.46
C HIS A 342 -0.62 2.80 -8.70
N ARG A 343 -0.77 3.41 -9.88
CA ARG A 343 -0.09 4.66 -10.21
C ARG A 343 -0.61 5.81 -9.37
N GLN A 344 0.27 6.37 -8.56
CA GLN A 344 -0.05 7.49 -7.66
C GLN A 344 0.21 8.85 -8.31
N GLY A 345 1.19 8.92 -9.21
CA GLY A 345 1.57 10.11 -9.95
C GLY A 345 2.64 9.81 -11.01
N PHE A 346 3.14 10.83 -11.70
CA PHE A 346 4.15 10.69 -12.79
C PHE A 346 5.60 10.82 -12.32
N TRP A 347 5.85 10.65 -11.03
CA TRP A 347 7.22 10.67 -10.52
C TRP A 347 7.90 9.31 -10.65
N MET A 348 9.22 9.36 -10.62
CA MET A 348 10.09 8.19 -10.51
C MET A 348 10.73 8.16 -9.12
N ILE A 349 11.19 6.99 -8.70
CA ILE A 349 11.84 6.79 -7.41
C ILE A 349 13.27 6.29 -7.55
N TYR A 350 13.99 6.30 -6.43
CA TYR A 350 15.39 5.88 -6.32
C TYR A 350 15.52 4.84 -5.21
N GLY A 351 16.39 3.87 -5.39
CA GLY A 351 16.73 2.91 -4.36
C GLY A 351 17.41 3.57 -3.16
N VAL A 352 17.16 3.03 -1.97
CA VAL A 352 17.77 3.55 -0.73
C VAL A 352 18.99 2.76 -0.29
N PHE A 353 19.26 1.62 -0.90
CA PHE A 353 20.46 0.80 -0.72
C PHE A 353 20.82 0.60 0.77
N LEU A 354 19.93 -0.06 1.50
CA LEU A 354 20.10 -0.26 2.94
C LEU A 354 21.18 -1.31 3.25
N PRO A 355 21.95 -1.12 4.35
CA PRO A 355 22.87 -2.15 4.85
C PRO A 355 22.11 -3.43 5.25
N LYS A 356 22.80 -4.58 5.19
CA LYS A 356 22.19 -5.89 5.45
C LYS A 356 21.61 -6.02 6.87
N ASP A 357 22.27 -5.47 7.87
CA ASP A 357 21.81 -5.46 9.26
C ASP A 357 20.52 -4.67 9.45
N VAL A 358 20.35 -3.58 8.70
CA VAL A 358 19.10 -2.79 8.67
C VAL A 358 18.01 -3.52 7.91
N LEU A 359 18.33 -4.11 6.75
CA LEU A 359 17.38 -4.93 5.99
C LEU A 359 16.85 -6.10 6.83
N GLU A 360 17.71 -6.77 7.58
CA GLU A 360 17.34 -7.88 8.44
C GLU A 360 16.30 -7.48 9.50
N LYS A 361 16.49 -6.29 10.12
CA LYS A 361 15.54 -5.73 11.08
C LYS A 361 14.21 -5.37 10.43
N LEU A 362 14.26 -4.68 9.30
CA LEU A 362 13.09 -4.23 8.55
C LEU A 362 12.27 -5.42 8.04
N TYR A 363 12.93 -6.43 7.45
CA TYR A 363 12.23 -7.54 6.82
C TYR A 363 11.59 -8.50 7.82
N TYR A 364 12.19 -8.74 8.98
CA TYR A 364 11.58 -9.71 9.90
C TYR A 364 11.85 -9.49 11.39
N LYS A 365 13.03 -9.04 11.84
CA LYS A 365 13.36 -9.01 13.28
C LYS A 365 12.45 -8.11 14.09
N ASN A 366 12.06 -6.95 13.53
CA ASN A 366 11.16 -6.03 14.22
C ASN A 366 9.76 -6.64 14.36
N ALA A 367 9.25 -7.26 13.30
CA ALA A 367 7.98 -7.96 13.33
C ALA A 367 8.00 -9.14 14.31
N GLU A 368 9.04 -9.98 14.31
CA GLU A 368 9.17 -11.10 15.26
C GLU A 368 9.17 -10.66 16.73
N ARG A 369 9.74 -9.49 17.00
CA ARG A 369 9.75 -8.95 18.36
C ARG A 369 8.37 -8.52 18.85
N LEU A 370 7.51 -8.04 17.95
CA LEU A 370 6.22 -7.45 18.27
C LEU A 370 5.05 -8.41 18.08
N LEU A 371 5.15 -9.31 17.08
CA LEU A 371 4.02 -10.16 16.70
C LEU A 371 4.05 -11.49 17.46
N VAL A 372 3.02 -11.72 18.24
CA VAL A 372 2.86 -12.96 18.99
C VAL A 372 2.44 -14.09 18.07
N GLY A 373 3.09 -15.24 18.18
CA GLY A 373 2.76 -16.45 17.40
C GLY A 373 3.72 -16.75 16.25
N LEU A 374 4.74 -15.92 16.04
CA LEU A 374 5.84 -16.26 15.15
C LEU A 374 6.82 -17.21 15.86
N LYS A 375 7.14 -18.33 15.22
CA LYS A 375 8.25 -19.19 15.67
C LYS A 375 9.56 -18.55 15.22
N ARG A 376 10.49 -18.39 16.14
CA ARG A 376 11.85 -17.99 15.79
C ARG A 376 12.49 -19.11 14.96
N PRO A 377 13.23 -18.81 13.89
CA PRO A 377 14.02 -19.81 13.19
C PRO A 377 14.99 -20.49 14.19
N GLY A 378 14.87 -21.81 14.35
CA GLY A 378 15.78 -22.60 15.21
C GLY A 378 15.38 -22.69 16.69
N ALA A 379 14.14 -22.36 17.08
CA ALA A 379 13.59 -22.65 18.41
C ALA A 379 12.81 -23.96 18.42
#